data_0949ba32bf71c0a16e8b8b068746a2e2
#
_entry.id   0949ba32bf71c0a16e8b8b068746a2e2
#
_cell.length_a   1.000
_cell.length_b   1.000
_cell.length_c   1.000
_cell.angle_alpha   90.00
_cell.angle_beta   90.00
_cell.angle_gamma   90.00
#
_symmetry.space_group_name_H-M   'P 1'
#
loop_
_entity.id
_entity.type
_entity.pdbx_description
1 polymer ?
#
loop_
_entity_poly.entity_id
_entity_poly.type
_entity_poly.pdbx_seq_one_letter_code
_entity_poly.pdbx_strand_id
1 'polypeptide(L)'
;MKKSLLTLSLLSSLSLYGCGGSSDYSGGRGDMPNGELTLSITDAAVDNASEVWVQFSAIEIKPESGPSITHVFDTPMRINLLSLQGSLSQDFFNNLSVPSGVYNWVRLAVDTDGVADSYIIMNDGMHELTIPSGSKSGLKISNGFIVGANSQTAVTIDFDLRKSVVMSSGQYKLKPVLRLVNNDEAGALNGSIDAALTTGANCSDQDPKTGNAVYVFAGHDASVDDIDKISPDPVTTALMSLNVQTGNYDYEVGFLPAGNYTVAYTCMADLDDPEVDDAILFQSVTNAAVDAPVELAGADFNR
;
A
#
# COMPACT_ATOMS: atom_id res chain seq x y z
N MET A 1 49.04 7.86 -85.10
CA MET A 1 48.20 9.02 -85.39
C MET A 1 47.56 9.43 -84.06
N LYS A 2 47.88 10.60 -83.57
CA LYS A 2 47.01 11.61 -82.89
C LYS A 2 46.23 11.13 -81.68
N LYS A 3 46.13 11.83 -80.59
CA LYS A 3 46.36 13.22 -80.19
C LYS A 3 46.50 13.28 -78.66
N SER A 4 47.45 14.14 -78.23
CA SER A 4 47.53 14.68 -76.88
C SER A 4 46.33 15.43 -76.45
N LEU A 5 45.98 15.33 -75.15
CA LEU A 5 45.25 16.40 -74.47
C LEU A 5 45.73 16.45 -72.99
N LEU A 6 46.38 17.56 -72.71
CA LEU A 6 46.71 18.03 -71.37
C LEU A 6 45.41 18.36 -70.61
N THR A 7 45.28 17.99 -69.38
CA THR A 7 44.41 18.63 -68.45
C THR A 7 45.13 19.05 -67.20
N LEU A 8 45.07 20.32 -66.95
CA LEU A 8 45.66 21.15 -65.93
C LEU A 8 45.07 20.82 -64.57
N SER A 9 45.85 20.37 -63.59
CA SER A 9 45.41 20.17 -62.21
C SER A 9 45.56 21.45 -61.40
N LEU A 10 44.46 22.01 -60.98
CA LEU A 10 44.36 23.09 -60.00
C LEU A 10 44.54 22.50 -58.59
N LEU A 11 45.65 22.80 -57.94
CA LEU A 11 45.84 22.61 -56.50
C LEU A 11 45.09 23.72 -55.75
N SER A 12 43.99 23.38 -55.09
CA SER A 12 43.41 24.25 -54.11
C SER A 12 43.86 23.82 -52.70
N SER A 13 44.68 24.67 -52.11
CA SER A 13 45.14 24.56 -50.73
C SER A 13 43.97 24.88 -49.77
N LEU A 14 43.47 23.84 -49.07
CA LEU A 14 42.49 23.97 -47.98
C LEU A 14 43.27 24.20 -46.68
N SER A 15 43.30 25.43 -46.19
CA SER A 15 43.79 25.77 -44.85
C SER A 15 42.74 25.34 -43.79
N LEU A 16 43.03 24.27 -43.04
CA LEU A 16 42.30 23.87 -41.84
C LEU A 16 42.65 24.86 -40.71
N TYR A 17 41.70 25.76 -40.43
CA TYR A 17 41.67 26.47 -39.15
C TYR A 17 41.17 25.50 -38.10
N GLY A 18 42.04 24.92 -37.30
CA GLY A 18 41.73 24.19 -36.10
C GLY A 18 41.27 25.18 -35.02
N CYS A 19 39.95 25.26 -34.78
CA CYS A 19 39.43 25.90 -33.61
C CYS A 19 39.51 24.88 -32.46
N GLY A 20 40.57 24.97 -31.64
CA GLY A 20 40.70 24.25 -30.40
C GLY A 20 39.73 24.84 -29.36
N GLY A 21 38.49 24.38 -29.37
CA GLY A 21 37.60 24.57 -28.25
C GLY A 21 37.77 23.38 -27.30
N SER A 22 38.54 23.55 -26.22
CA SER A 22 38.46 22.70 -25.07
C SER A 22 37.05 22.90 -24.46
N SER A 23 36.10 22.11 -24.92
CA SER A 23 34.85 21.92 -24.17
C SER A 23 35.25 21.08 -22.97
N ASP A 24 35.47 21.74 -21.83
CA ASP A 24 35.33 21.12 -20.53
C ASP A 24 33.89 20.57 -20.47
N TYR A 25 33.76 19.28 -20.80
CA TYR A 25 32.60 18.50 -20.41
C TYR A 25 32.69 18.32 -18.91
N SER A 26 32.38 19.39 -18.16
CA SER A 26 31.86 19.26 -16.84
C SER A 26 30.55 18.49 -17.04
N GLY A 27 30.61 17.18 -16.85
CA GLY A 27 29.43 16.35 -16.74
C GLY A 27 28.62 16.84 -15.53
N GLY A 28 27.96 17.95 -15.68
CA GLY A 28 26.88 18.33 -14.80
C GLY A 28 25.87 17.17 -14.88
N ARG A 29 25.74 16.39 -13.83
CA ARG A 29 24.49 15.67 -13.57
C ARG A 29 23.42 16.73 -13.69
N GLY A 30 22.73 16.79 -14.82
CA GLY A 30 21.56 17.60 -14.96
C GLY A 30 20.67 17.18 -13.80
N ASP A 31 20.32 18.13 -12.94
CA ASP A 31 19.36 17.90 -11.89
C ASP A 31 18.14 17.28 -12.56
N MET A 32 17.79 16.05 -12.17
CA MET A 32 16.59 15.42 -12.69
C MET A 32 15.42 16.31 -12.26
N PRO A 33 14.49 16.63 -13.17
CA PRO A 33 13.36 17.46 -12.81
C PRO A 33 12.60 16.80 -11.65
N ASN A 34 12.06 17.60 -10.76
CA ASN A 34 11.23 17.10 -9.69
C ASN A 34 9.86 16.65 -10.23
N GLY A 35 9.24 15.73 -9.52
CA GLY A 35 7.81 15.45 -9.55
C GLY A 35 7.20 15.75 -8.19
N GLU A 36 5.91 15.59 -8.08
CA GLU A 36 5.15 15.76 -6.85
C GLU A 36 4.67 14.39 -6.36
N LEU A 37 4.98 14.05 -5.12
CA LEU A 37 4.60 12.79 -4.49
C LEU A 37 3.57 13.04 -3.39
N THR A 38 2.43 12.37 -3.49
CA THR A 38 1.48 12.19 -2.40
C THR A 38 1.67 10.77 -1.85
N LEU A 39 1.85 10.64 -0.55
CA LEU A 39 1.95 9.35 0.12
C LEU A 39 0.90 9.25 1.22
N SER A 40 0.05 8.24 1.13
CA SER A 40 -1.07 8.01 2.03
C SER A 40 -0.95 6.65 2.70
N ILE A 41 -1.77 6.41 3.71
CA ILE A 41 -1.95 5.13 4.38
C ILE A 41 -3.43 4.75 4.40
N THR A 42 -3.72 3.49 4.21
CA THR A 42 -5.03 2.83 4.37
C THR A 42 -4.88 1.57 5.19
N ASP A 43 -5.97 0.90 5.51
CA ASP A 43 -5.96 -0.31 6.33
C ASP A 43 -6.96 -1.37 5.84
N ALA A 44 -6.57 -2.65 6.05
CA ALA A 44 -7.48 -3.78 6.06
C ALA A 44 -7.78 -4.16 7.51
N ALA A 45 -9.05 -4.30 7.81
CA ALA A 45 -9.60 -4.42 9.16
C ALA A 45 -9.12 -5.65 9.95
N VAL A 46 -9.13 -5.53 11.27
CA VAL A 46 -8.94 -6.63 12.22
C VAL A 46 -10.19 -6.81 13.09
N ASP A 47 -10.53 -8.06 13.42
CA ASP A 47 -11.67 -8.37 14.26
C ASP A 47 -11.43 -8.02 15.74
N ASN A 48 -12.55 -7.80 16.45
CA ASN A 48 -12.58 -7.61 17.91
C ASN A 48 -11.81 -6.39 18.46
N ALA A 49 -11.17 -5.58 17.60
CA ALA A 49 -10.59 -4.31 17.98
C ALA A 49 -11.54 -3.15 17.63
N SER A 50 -11.63 -2.17 18.51
CA SER A 50 -12.37 -0.93 18.22
C SER A 50 -11.48 0.17 17.69
N GLU A 51 -10.18 0.15 18.04
CA GLU A 51 -9.20 1.11 17.57
C GLU A 51 -7.81 0.46 17.51
N VAL A 52 -7.02 0.83 16.49
CA VAL A 52 -5.60 0.51 16.40
C VAL A 52 -4.83 1.78 16.06
N TRP A 53 -4.16 2.32 17.06
CA TRP A 53 -3.40 3.55 16.93
C TRP A 53 -1.92 3.25 16.72
N VAL A 54 -1.33 3.85 15.70
CA VAL A 54 0.11 3.80 15.43
C VAL A 54 0.64 5.22 15.31
N GLN A 55 1.77 5.49 15.95
CA GLN A 55 2.44 6.79 15.94
C GLN A 55 3.65 6.76 15.03
N PHE A 56 3.67 7.68 14.08
CA PHE A 56 4.72 7.83 13.08
C PHE A 56 5.50 9.12 13.31
N SER A 57 6.83 9.07 13.35
CA SER A 57 7.70 10.24 13.54
C SER A 57 8.33 10.73 12.25
N ALA A 58 8.53 9.87 11.27
CA ALA A 58 9.12 10.23 9.98
C ALA A 58 8.80 9.22 8.88
N ILE A 59 8.90 9.67 7.65
CA ILE A 59 8.89 8.85 6.43
C ILE A 59 10.24 8.97 5.76
N GLU A 60 10.81 7.85 5.34
CA GLU A 60 12.02 7.79 4.54
C GLU A 60 11.74 7.09 3.22
N ILE A 61 12.07 7.74 2.12
CA ILE A 61 11.97 7.18 0.76
C ILE A 61 13.36 7.06 0.15
N LYS A 62 13.61 5.98 -0.58
CA LYS A 62 14.93 5.69 -1.13
C LYS A 62 14.92 5.74 -2.64
N PRO A 63 15.43 6.80 -3.28
CA PRO A 63 15.70 6.81 -4.70
C PRO A 63 16.64 5.66 -5.10
N GLU A 64 16.52 5.15 -6.32
CA GLU A 64 17.46 4.19 -6.90
C GLU A 64 18.90 4.72 -6.84
N SER A 65 19.06 6.01 -7.11
CA SER A 65 20.37 6.69 -7.08
C SER A 65 20.38 7.82 -6.05
N GLY A 66 21.46 7.93 -5.29
CA GLY A 66 21.63 8.98 -4.28
C GLY A 66 21.22 8.56 -2.86
N PRO A 67 21.25 9.49 -1.92
CA PRO A 67 20.87 9.23 -0.52
C PRO A 67 19.35 9.08 -0.37
N SER A 68 18.93 8.49 0.75
CA SER A 68 17.52 8.52 1.16
C SER A 68 17.06 9.95 1.42
N ILE A 69 15.79 10.19 1.19
CA ILE A 69 15.10 11.44 1.52
C ILE A 69 14.22 11.15 2.74
N THR A 70 14.42 11.90 3.80
CA THR A 70 13.65 11.74 5.04
C THR A 70 12.78 12.96 5.27
N HIS A 71 11.49 12.72 5.43
CA HIS A 71 10.51 13.70 5.87
C HIS A 71 10.20 13.44 7.35
N VAL A 72 10.64 14.33 8.22
CA VAL A 72 10.38 14.25 9.67
C VAL A 72 9.17 15.11 9.98
N PHE A 73 8.22 14.57 10.74
CA PHE A 73 7.06 15.34 11.18
C PHE A 73 7.42 16.28 12.36
N ASP A 74 6.99 17.52 12.30
CA ASP A 74 7.19 18.51 13.40
C ASP A 74 6.53 18.01 14.71
N THR A 75 5.43 17.31 14.58
CA THR A 75 4.75 16.58 15.65
C THR A 75 4.48 15.18 15.15
N PRO A 76 4.80 14.11 15.91
CA PRO A 76 4.51 12.76 15.49
C PRO A 76 3.03 12.58 15.11
N MET A 77 2.78 11.96 13.99
CA MET A 77 1.44 11.74 13.45
C MET A 77 0.86 10.45 14.06
N ARG A 78 -0.27 10.56 14.73
CA ARG A 78 -1.00 9.39 15.28
C ARG A 78 -2.20 9.10 14.39
N ILE A 79 -2.30 7.86 13.94
CA ILE A 79 -3.34 7.42 13.02
C ILE A 79 -4.07 6.22 13.64
N ASN A 80 -5.40 6.31 13.70
CA ASN A 80 -6.23 5.12 13.95
C ASN A 80 -6.44 4.39 12.63
N LEU A 81 -5.70 3.32 12.43
CA LEU A 81 -5.72 2.56 11.19
C LEU A 81 -7.11 1.97 10.90
N LEU A 82 -7.84 1.50 11.93
CA LEU A 82 -9.20 0.98 11.75
C LEU A 82 -10.22 1.99 11.23
N SER A 83 -9.92 3.30 11.28
CA SER A 83 -10.77 4.31 10.66
C SER A 83 -10.58 4.45 9.15
N LEU A 84 -9.61 3.76 8.56
CA LEU A 84 -9.20 3.89 7.16
C LEU A 84 -9.58 2.67 6.31
N GLN A 85 -10.74 2.08 6.58
CA GLN A 85 -11.22 0.91 5.86
C GLN A 85 -11.84 1.26 4.51
N GLY A 86 -11.86 0.29 3.60
CA GLY A 86 -12.41 0.46 2.26
C GLY A 86 -11.55 1.39 1.42
N SER A 87 -12.15 2.42 0.83
CA SER A 87 -11.45 3.42 0.01
C SER A 87 -10.95 4.64 0.81
N LEU A 88 -11.01 4.59 2.15
CA LEU A 88 -10.53 5.67 2.99
C LEU A 88 -9.01 5.60 3.15
N SER A 89 -8.36 6.77 3.13
CA SER A 89 -6.93 6.90 3.39
C SER A 89 -6.61 8.20 4.11
N GLN A 90 -5.44 8.26 4.72
CA GLN A 90 -4.91 9.49 5.32
C GLN A 90 -3.55 9.80 4.73
N ASP A 91 -3.35 11.06 4.32
CA ASP A 91 -2.06 11.49 3.77
C ASP A 91 -1.02 11.67 4.87
N PHE A 92 0.18 11.15 4.66
CA PHE A 92 1.37 11.53 5.40
C PHE A 92 1.90 12.86 4.90
N PHE A 93 1.90 13.05 3.60
CA PHE A 93 2.18 14.32 2.93
C PHE A 93 1.50 14.34 1.55
N ASN A 94 1.16 15.55 1.11
CA ASN A 94 0.53 15.80 -0.17
C ASN A 94 1.43 16.70 -1.02
N ASN A 95 1.64 16.33 -2.28
CA ASN A 95 2.43 17.08 -3.27
C ASN A 95 3.86 17.44 -2.80
N LEU A 96 4.54 16.53 -2.12
CA LEU A 96 5.93 16.72 -1.74
C LEU A 96 6.81 16.72 -3.00
N SER A 97 7.54 17.82 -3.23
CA SER A 97 8.47 17.91 -4.36
C SER A 97 9.69 17.02 -4.12
N VAL A 98 9.88 16.02 -4.96
CA VAL A 98 10.99 15.05 -4.90
C VAL A 98 11.59 14.83 -6.28
N PRO A 99 12.88 14.42 -6.41
CA PRO A 99 13.46 14.07 -7.69
C PRO A 99 12.64 13.02 -8.43
N SER A 100 12.39 13.22 -9.72
CA SER A 100 11.74 12.20 -10.54
C SER A 100 12.64 10.97 -10.71
N GLY A 101 12.03 9.80 -10.84
CA GLY A 101 12.74 8.53 -11.04
C GLY A 101 12.18 7.38 -10.23
N VAL A 102 12.94 6.29 -10.18
CA VAL A 102 12.59 5.07 -9.46
C VAL A 102 12.96 5.21 -7.99
N TYR A 103 12.04 4.83 -7.12
CA TYR A 103 12.23 4.70 -5.67
C TYR A 103 12.16 3.22 -5.29
N ASN A 104 13.14 2.72 -4.57
CA ASN A 104 13.31 1.29 -4.30
C ASN A 104 12.51 0.83 -3.08
N TRP A 105 12.28 1.72 -2.11
CA TRP A 105 11.57 1.39 -0.89
C TRP A 105 11.08 2.64 -0.14
N VAL A 106 10.09 2.41 0.71
CA VAL A 106 9.59 3.35 1.72
C VAL A 106 9.84 2.77 3.10
N ARG A 107 10.14 3.62 4.08
CA ARG A 107 10.26 3.24 5.50
C ARG A 107 9.46 4.22 6.36
N LEU A 108 8.59 3.68 7.20
CA LEU A 108 7.86 4.41 8.21
C LEU A 108 8.64 4.30 9.54
N ALA A 109 9.08 5.44 10.08
CA ALA A 109 9.62 5.49 11.43
C ALA A 109 8.46 5.52 12.42
N VAL A 110 8.39 4.53 13.30
CA VAL A 110 7.32 4.39 14.30
C VAL A 110 7.90 4.61 15.69
N ASP A 111 7.14 5.28 16.55
CA ASP A 111 7.49 5.50 17.93
C ASP A 111 6.95 4.35 18.79
N THR A 112 7.83 3.79 19.63
CA THR A 112 7.52 2.64 20.48
C THR A 112 8.07 2.82 21.90
N ASP A 113 8.45 4.05 22.27
CA ASP A 113 9.14 4.34 23.53
C ASP A 113 8.18 4.59 24.70
N GLY A 114 6.87 4.70 24.42
CA GLY A 114 5.84 4.98 25.42
C GLY A 114 4.62 4.05 25.29
N VAL A 115 4.03 3.70 26.42
CA VAL A 115 2.85 2.81 26.52
C VAL A 115 1.63 3.34 25.70
N ALA A 116 1.60 4.65 25.40
CA ALA A 116 0.51 5.30 24.70
C ALA A 116 0.85 5.71 23.26
N ASP A 117 2.02 5.37 22.73
CA ASP A 117 2.44 5.80 21.40
C ASP A 117 1.74 4.95 20.31
N SER A 118 1.78 3.63 20.47
CA SER A 118 1.06 2.70 19.63
C SER A 118 0.30 1.69 20.50
N TYR A 119 -1.00 1.57 20.30
CA TYR A 119 -1.86 0.72 21.12
C TYR A 119 -3.08 0.20 20.35
N ILE A 120 -3.67 -0.84 20.88
CA ILE A 120 -4.92 -1.44 20.41
C ILE A 120 -5.98 -1.38 21.50
N ILE A 121 -7.22 -1.06 21.15
CA ILE A 121 -8.36 -1.10 22.06
C ILE A 121 -9.22 -2.31 21.72
N MET A 122 -9.23 -3.26 22.65
CA MET A 122 -10.03 -4.48 22.58
C MET A 122 -11.25 -4.38 23.51
N ASN A 123 -12.11 -5.37 23.50
CA ASN A 123 -13.31 -5.42 24.37
C ASN A 123 -12.96 -5.40 25.88
N ASP A 124 -11.78 -5.86 26.25
CA ASP A 124 -11.27 -5.90 27.65
C ASP A 124 -10.43 -4.67 28.02
N GLY A 125 -10.22 -3.74 27.09
CA GLY A 125 -9.52 -2.47 27.34
C GLY A 125 -8.39 -2.15 26.38
N MET A 126 -7.58 -1.16 26.76
CA MET A 126 -6.43 -0.71 25.99
C MET A 126 -5.18 -1.58 26.31
N HIS A 127 -4.53 -2.03 25.25
CA HIS A 127 -3.29 -2.79 25.32
C HIS A 127 -2.19 -2.10 24.53
N GLU A 128 -0.97 -2.11 25.05
CA GLU A 128 0.20 -1.67 24.30
C GLU A 128 0.41 -2.55 23.07
N LEU A 129 0.71 -1.93 21.93
CA LEU A 129 1.00 -2.60 20.68
C LEU A 129 2.52 -2.60 20.46
N THR A 130 3.16 -3.69 20.82
CA THR A 130 4.61 -3.83 20.66
C THR A 130 4.97 -4.02 19.20
N ILE A 131 5.87 -3.20 18.67
CA ILE A 131 6.35 -3.30 17.30
C ILE A 131 7.78 -3.86 17.32
N PRO A 132 8.00 -5.15 17.00
CA PRO A 132 9.33 -5.74 17.00
C PRO A 132 10.26 -4.95 16.06
N SER A 133 11.41 -4.50 16.56
CA SER A 133 12.39 -3.69 15.82
C SER A 133 11.91 -2.31 15.34
N GLY A 134 10.70 -1.87 15.71
CA GLY A 134 10.08 -0.62 15.23
C GLY A 134 10.94 0.62 15.52
N SER A 135 11.45 0.77 16.75
CA SER A 135 12.26 1.93 17.16
C SER A 135 13.63 2.02 16.46
N LYS A 136 14.18 0.90 15.95
CA LYS A 136 15.51 0.88 15.34
C LYS A 136 15.50 0.85 13.83
N SER A 137 14.60 0.08 13.22
CA SER A 137 14.58 -0.14 11.77
C SER A 137 13.36 0.44 11.07
N GLY A 138 12.33 0.84 11.80
CA GLY A 138 11.04 1.24 11.23
C GLY A 138 10.35 0.12 10.45
N LEU A 139 9.23 0.45 9.84
CA LEU A 139 8.47 -0.46 8.99
C LEU A 139 8.87 -0.23 7.54
N LYS A 140 9.57 -1.19 6.94
CA LYS A 140 10.12 -1.06 5.60
C LYS A 140 9.29 -1.82 4.58
N ILE A 141 8.92 -1.13 3.49
CA ILE A 141 8.23 -1.67 2.33
C ILE A 141 9.24 -1.71 1.17
N SER A 142 9.59 -2.90 0.70
CA SER A 142 10.63 -3.09 -0.31
C SER A 142 10.11 -3.03 -1.74
N ASN A 143 8.80 -2.87 -1.94
CA ASN A 143 8.21 -2.60 -3.25
C ASN A 143 8.45 -1.14 -3.60
N GLY A 144 9.00 -0.90 -4.78
CA GLY A 144 9.31 0.43 -5.27
C GLY A 144 8.13 1.07 -5.99
N PHE A 145 8.32 2.36 -6.33
CA PHE A 145 7.38 3.14 -7.15
C PHE A 145 8.17 4.11 -8.05
N ILE A 146 7.49 4.75 -8.98
CA ILE A 146 8.10 5.69 -9.91
C ILE A 146 7.44 7.06 -9.73
N VAL A 147 8.26 8.10 -9.57
CA VAL A 147 7.81 9.49 -9.59
C VAL A 147 8.05 10.07 -10.97
N GLY A 148 7.00 10.49 -11.63
CA GLY A 148 7.08 11.11 -12.96
C GLY A 148 7.68 12.51 -12.90
N ALA A 149 8.39 12.91 -13.95
CA ALA A 149 8.94 14.25 -14.07
C ALA A 149 7.84 15.28 -14.35
N ASN A 150 7.80 16.37 -13.58
CA ASN A 150 6.79 17.43 -13.70
C ASN A 150 5.36 16.91 -13.67
N SER A 151 5.09 15.82 -12.95
CA SER A 151 3.77 15.22 -12.79
C SER A 151 3.52 14.87 -11.33
N GLN A 152 2.27 14.64 -10.99
CA GLN A 152 1.86 14.13 -9.71
C GLN A 152 1.92 12.60 -9.73
N THR A 153 2.29 12.02 -8.60
CA THR A 153 2.30 10.58 -8.36
C THR A 153 1.67 10.36 -6.99
N ALA A 154 0.61 9.59 -6.92
CA ALA A 154 -0.06 9.24 -5.66
C ALA A 154 0.15 7.75 -5.37
N VAL A 155 0.64 7.47 -4.16
CA VAL A 155 0.92 6.10 -3.70
C VAL A 155 0.33 5.91 -2.32
N THR A 156 -0.33 4.79 -2.10
CA THR A 156 -0.92 4.46 -0.80
C THR A 156 -0.25 3.23 -0.21
N ILE A 157 0.10 3.31 1.07
CA ILE A 157 0.54 2.18 1.87
C ILE A 157 -0.70 1.51 2.44
N ASP A 158 -0.96 0.29 2.00
CA ASP A 158 -2.00 -0.56 2.55
C ASP A 158 -1.42 -1.36 3.73
N PHE A 159 -1.97 -1.13 4.92
CA PHE A 159 -1.55 -1.74 6.16
C PHE A 159 -2.53 -2.86 6.52
N ASP A 160 -2.22 -4.10 6.22
CA ASP A 160 -3.09 -5.23 6.51
C ASP A 160 -3.03 -5.59 8.01
N LEU A 161 -3.93 -4.99 8.82
CA LEU A 161 -3.97 -5.22 10.26
C LEU A 161 -4.33 -6.64 10.63
N ARG A 162 -5.20 -7.33 9.88
CA ARG A 162 -5.57 -8.72 10.16
C ARG A 162 -4.35 -9.64 10.11
N LYS A 163 -3.49 -9.45 9.12
CA LYS A 163 -2.23 -10.18 8.99
C LYS A 163 -1.13 -9.71 9.93
N SER A 164 -1.26 -8.50 10.45
CA SER A 164 -0.21 -7.79 11.18
C SER A 164 -0.34 -7.89 12.69
N VAL A 165 -1.56 -7.90 13.23
CA VAL A 165 -1.80 -7.95 14.67
C VAL A 165 -1.81 -9.39 15.14
N VAL A 166 -0.89 -9.74 16.01
CA VAL A 166 -0.78 -11.08 16.58
C VAL A 166 -0.72 -11.02 18.09
N MET A 167 -1.36 -11.97 18.76
CA MET A 167 -1.22 -12.15 20.21
C MET A 167 -0.16 -13.20 20.49
N SER A 168 0.89 -12.83 21.21
CA SER A 168 1.96 -13.77 21.59
C SER A 168 2.36 -13.53 23.03
N SER A 169 2.33 -14.60 23.83
CA SER A 169 2.67 -14.57 25.27
C SER A 169 1.85 -13.54 26.07
N GLY A 170 0.57 -13.34 25.73
CA GLY A 170 -0.31 -12.40 26.41
C GLY A 170 -0.06 -10.92 26.06
N GLN A 171 0.67 -10.64 25.00
CA GLN A 171 0.95 -9.30 24.51
C GLN A 171 0.54 -9.17 23.05
N TYR A 172 -0.03 -8.02 22.69
CA TYR A 172 -0.29 -7.67 21.30
C TYR A 172 0.98 -7.18 20.62
N LYS A 173 1.27 -7.74 19.46
CA LYS A 173 2.43 -7.38 18.65
C LYS A 173 1.96 -7.00 17.26
N LEU A 174 2.53 -5.92 16.72
CA LEU A 174 2.36 -5.52 15.34
C LEU A 174 3.54 -6.06 14.53
N LYS A 175 3.30 -7.11 13.75
CA LYS A 175 4.23 -7.65 12.76
C LYS A 175 3.77 -7.20 11.37
N PRO A 176 4.19 -6.02 10.90
CA PRO A 176 3.50 -5.35 9.81
C PRO A 176 3.58 -6.12 8.50
N VAL A 177 2.43 -6.36 7.89
CA VAL A 177 2.25 -6.78 6.51
C VAL A 177 1.77 -5.56 5.74
N LEU A 178 2.62 -5.05 4.84
CA LEU A 178 2.44 -3.79 4.16
C LEU A 178 2.53 -3.99 2.65
N ARG A 179 1.64 -3.33 1.94
CA ARG A 179 1.62 -3.28 0.48
C ARG A 179 1.70 -1.83 0.02
N LEU A 180 2.44 -1.55 -1.04
CA LEU A 180 2.46 -0.25 -1.69
C LEU A 180 1.60 -0.31 -2.95
N VAL A 181 0.67 0.61 -3.09
CA VAL A 181 -0.30 0.66 -4.18
C VAL A 181 -0.13 1.98 -4.94
N ASN A 182 0.02 1.90 -6.25
CA ASN A 182 -0.06 3.06 -7.12
C ASN A 182 -1.56 3.40 -7.33
N ASN A 183 -1.97 4.58 -6.93
CA ASN A 183 -3.39 4.96 -6.98
C ASN A 183 -3.92 5.06 -8.43
N ASP A 184 -3.07 5.37 -9.39
CA ASP A 184 -3.44 5.43 -10.80
C ASP A 184 -3.74 4.03 -11.40
N GLU A 185 -3.34 2.96 -10.71
CA GLU A 185 -3.52 1.56 -11.13
C GLU A 185 -4.46 0.78 -10.21
N ALA A 186 -5.08 1.46 -9.24
CA ALA A 186 -5.93 0.87 -8.22
C ALA A 186 -7.40 1.20 -8.43
N GLY A 187 -8.25 0.32 -7.94
CA GLY A 187 -9.68 0.47 -7.90
C GLY A 187 -10.27 -0.07 -6.60
N ALA A 188 -11.59 -0.13 -6.54
CA ALA A 188 -12.33 -0.66 -5.41
C ALA A 188 -13.28 -1.78 -5.83
N LEU A 189 -13.57 -2.67 -4.89
CA LEU A 189 -14.52 -3.77 -5.03
C LEU A 189 -15.57 -3.64 -3.92
N ASN A 190 -16.84 -3.58 -4.33
CA ASN A 190 -17.97 -3.45 -3.42
C ASN A 190 -18.90 -4.63 -3.58
N GLY A 191 -19.58 -5.00 -2.50
CA GLY A 191 -20.59 -6.05 -2.55
C GLY A 191 -21.49 -6.06 -1.33
N SER A 192 -22.42 -7.01 -1.32
CA SER A 192 -23.39 -7.18 -0.24
C SER A 192 -23.52 -8.65 0.11
N ILE A 193 -23.58 -8.93 1.39
CA ILE A 193 -23.78 -10.27 1.97
C ILE A 193 -25.20 -10.33 2.56
N ASP A 194 -25.93 -11.39 2.22
CA ASP A 194 -27.26 -11.63 2.78
C ASP A 194 -27.17 -11.83 4.31
N ALA A 195 -28.01 -11.10 5.04
CA ALA A 195 -28.03 -11.17 6.50
C ALA A 195 -28.27 -12.59 7.05
N ALA A 196 -28.93 -13.46 6.29
CA ALA A 196 -29.14 -14.86 6.71
C ALA A 196 -27.84 -15.67 6.79
N LEU A 197 -26.78 -15.24 6.09
CA LEU A 197 -25.47 -15.92 6.13
C LEU A 197 -24.68 -15.58 7.39
N THR A 198 -24.92 -14.40 8.01
CA THR A 198 -24.12 -13.90 9.14
C THR A 198 -24.41 -14.58 10.47
N THR A 199 -25.50 -15.35 10.55
CA THR A 199 -25.93 -16.08 11.76
C THR A 199 -26.22 -17.55 11.47
N GLY A 200 -25.54 -18.11 10.46
CA GLY A 200 -25.69 -19.49 10.05
C GLY A 200 -25.14 -20.48 11.09
N ALA A 201 -25.56 -21.75 10.99
CA ALA A 201 -25.15 -22.80 11.93
C ALA A 201 -23.64 -23.11 11.90
N ASN A 202 -22.94 -22.67 10.86
CA ASN A 202 -21.48 -22.84 10.70
C ASN A 202 -20.68 -21.63 11.14
N CYS A 203 -21.34 -20.57 11.66
CA CYS A 203 -20.63 -19.40 12.17
C CYS A 203 -19.99 -19.70 13.54
N SER A 204 -18.91 -18.99 13.88
CA SER A 204 -18.23 -19.10 15.18
C SER A 204 -19.16 -18.71 16.33
N ASP A 205 -19.99 -17.73 16.08
CA ASP A 205 -21.08 -17.30 16.97
C ASP A 205 -22.34 -16.94 16.15
N GLN A 206 -23.33 -16.32 16.76
CA GLN A 206 -24.53 -15.82 16.07
C GLN A 206 -24.64 -14.29 16.16
N ASP A 207 -23.53 -13.61 16.42
CA ASP A 207 -23.46 -12.15 16.41
C ASP A 207 -22.96 -11.68 15.03
N PRO A 208 -23.79 -10.98 14.24
CA PRO A 208 -23.36 -10.49 12.94
C PRO A 208 -22.28 -9.38 13.00
N LYS A 209 -21.86 -8.98 14.20
CA LYS A 209 -20.82 -7.97 14.42
C LYS A 209 -19.45 -8.56 14.65
N THR A 210 -19.34 -9.86 14.89
CA THR A 210 -18.09 -10.56 15.18
C THR A 210 -17.88 -11.69 14.18
N GLY A 211 -16.64 -11.98 13.83
CA GLY A 211 -16.25 -13.07 12.95
C GLY A 211 -16.69 -12.97 11.50
N ASN A 212 -17.30 -11.86 11.10
CA ASN A 212 -17.85 -11.70 9.75
C ASN A 212 -16.92 -10.85 8.88
N ALA A 213 -16.29 -11.47 7.89
CA ALA A 213 -15.38 -10.77 6.98
C ALA A 213 -15.43 -11.33 5.55
N VAL A 214 -14.97 -10.49 4.63
CA VAL A 214 -14.78 -10.84 3.22
C VAL A 214 -13.29 -10.93 2.95
N TYR A 215 -12.86 -12.03 2.35
CA TYR A 215 -11.49 -12.33 1.95
C TYR A 215 -11.37 -12.21 0.45
N VAL A 216 -10.33 -11.56 -0.03
CA VAL A 216 -10.12 -11.32 -1.47
C VAL A 216 -8.83 -12.01 -1.92
N PHE A 217 -8.97 -12.94 -2.86
CA PHE A 217 -7.86 -13.72 -3.43
C PHE A 217 -7.60 -13.28 -4.87
N ALA A 218 -6.34 -13.30 -5.29
CA ALA A 218 -5.97 -12.96 -6.66
C ALA A 218 -6.39 -14.06 -7.65
N GLY A 219 -7.00 -13.66 -8.77
CA GLY A 219 -7.49 -14.54 -9.83
C GLY A 219 -8.95 -14.96 -9.70
N HIS A 220 -9.56 -15.42 -10.82
CA HIS A 220 -10.85 -16.08 -10.79
C HIS A 220 -10.68 -17.54 -10.37
N ASP A 221 -11.68 -18.08 -9.68
CA ASP A 221 -11.73 -19.47 -9.21
C ASP A 221 -10.49 -19.87 -8.39
N ALA A 222 -9.92 -18.88 -7.65
CA ALA A 222 -8.82 -19.14 -6.75
C ALA A 222 -9.29 -20.08 -5.62
N SER A 223 -8.41 -20.95 -5.16
CA SER A 223 -8.64 -21.68 -3.91
C SER A 223 -8.71 -20.67 -2.77
N VAL A 224 -9.65 -20.83 -1.87
CA VAL A 224 -9.83 -19.98 -0.70
C VAL A 224 -9.29 -20.69 0.52
N ASP A 225 -8.60 -19.95 1.39
CA ASP A 225 -7.93 -20.46 2.58
C ASP A 225 -7.93 -19.39 3.68
N ASP A 226 -7.54 -19.74 4.91
CA ASP A 226 -7.33 -18.79 6.00
C ASP A 226 -6.07 -17.94 5.79
N ILE A 227 -5.77 -17.09 6.74
CA ILE A 227 -4.55 -16.27 6.75
C ILE A 227 -3.49 -16.99 7.58
N ASP A 228 -2.53 -17.63 6.93
CA ASP A 228 -1.45 -18.36 7.62
C ASP A 228 -0.06 -18.08 7.03
N LYS A 229 0.03 -17.20 6.01
CA LYS A 229 1.25 -16.89 5.23
C LYS A 229 1.69 -18.02 4.31
N ILE A 230 0.86 -19.02 4.10
CA ILE A 230 1.05 -20.11 3.12
C ILE A 230 0.07 -19.88 1.97
N SER A 231 0.52 -20.02 0.75
CA SER A 231 -0.33 -19.83 -0.43
C SER A 231 -1.31 -20.99 -0.61
N PRO A 232 -2.60 -20.71 -0.84
CA PRO A 232 -3.20 -19.43 -1.23
C PRO A 232 -3.56 -18.54 -0.04
N ASP A 233 -2.96 -17.38 0.08
CA ASP A 233 -3.21 -16.39 1.12
C ASP A 233 -4.02 -15.22 0.53
N PRO A 234 -5.05 -14.67 1.18
CA PRO A 234 -5.82 -13.58 0.60
C PRO A 234 -4.95 -12.33 0.39
N VAL A 235 -5.23 -11.58 -0.66
CA VAL A 235 -4.55 -10.29 -0.93
C VAL A 235 -4.85 -9.29 0.17
N THR A 236 -6.11 -9.25 0.62
CA THR A 236 -6.61 -8.39 1.68
C THR A 236 -7.97 -8.88 2.18
N THR A 237 -8.48 -8.28 3.25
CA THR A 237 -9.80 -8.57 3.82
C THR A 237 -10.59 -7.29 4.06
N ALA A 238 -11.91 -7.40 4.22
CA ALA A 238 -12.76 -6.29 4.62
C ALA A 238 -13.79 -6.74 5.65
N LEU A 239 -14.09 -5.86 6.60
CA LEU A 239 -15.27 -5.99 7.44
C LEU A 239 -16.52 -5.54 6.69
N MET A 240 -17.66 -5.88 7.25
CA MET A 240 -18.97 -5.56 6.70
C MET A 240 -19.70 -4.59 7.60
N SER A 241 -20.58 -3.80 7.02
CA SER A 241 -21.47 -2.87 7.75
C SER A 241 -22.91 -3.09 7.37
N LEU A 242 -23.81 -3.01 8.37
CA LEU A 242 -25.26 -3.17 8.14
C LEU A 242 -25.80 -2.03 7.28
N ASN A 243 -26.35 -2.37 6.13
CA ASN A 243 -27.14 -1.47 5.33
C ASN A 243 -28.59 -1.47 5.84
N VAL A 244 -28.96 -0.41 6.56
CA VAL A 244 -30.29 -0.30 7.19
C VAL A 244 -31.45 -0.20 6.19
N GLN A 245 -31.18 0.15 4.93
CA GLN A 245 -32.21 0.23 3.88
C GLN A 245 -32.54 -1.16 3.30
N THR A 246 -31.53 -2.01 3.12
CA THR A 246 -31.70 -3.34 2.54
C THR A 246 -31.83 -4.45 3.59
N GLY A 247 -31.28 -4.23 4.79
CA GLY A 247 -31.13 -5.23 5.84
C GLY A 247 -29.97 -6.19 5.63
N ASN A 248 -29.23 -6.07 4.55
CA ASN A 248 -28.03 -6.84 4.25
C ASN A 248 -26.76 -6.15 4.77
N TYR A 249 -25.62 -6.79 4.64
CA TYR A 249 -24.32 -6.26 5.05
C TYR A 249 -23.49 -5.92 3.83
N ASP A 250 -23.14 -4.63 3.69
CA ASP A 250 -22.29 -4.17 2.60
C ASP A 250 -20.82 -4.19 3.02
N TYR A 251 -19.93 -4.49 2.05
CA TYR A 251 -18.48 -4.42 2.21
C TYR A 251 -17.87 -3.61 1.09
N GLU A 252 -16.71 -3.01 1.37
CA GLU A 252 -15.88 -2.30 0.42
C GLU A 252 -14.42 -2.66 0.64
N VAL A 253 -13.71 -2.96 -0.44
CA VAL A 253 -12.27 -3.18 -0.48
C VAL A 253 -11.67 -2.19 -1.45
N GLY A 254 -10.92 -1.22 -0.94
CA GLY A 254 -10.23 -0.22 -1.75
C GLY A 254 -8.80 -0.64 -2.11
N PHE A 255 -8.13 0.21 -2.88
CA PHE A 255 -6.71 0.10 -3.20
C PHE A 255 -6.30 -1.27 -3.78
N LEU A 256 -7.21 -1.91 -4.52
CA LEU A 256 -6.91 -3.15 -5.24
C LEU A 256 -6.34 -2.82 -6.62
N PRO A 257 -5.21 -3.42 -7.03
CA PRO A 257 -4.76 -3.37 -8.41
C PRO A 257 -5.83 -3.84 -9.38
N ALA A 258 -5.86 -3.28 -10.60
CA ALA A 258 -6.75 -3.79 -11.64
C ALA A 258 -6.48 -5.27 -11.89
N GLY A 259 -7.54 -6.06 -11.96
CA GLY A 259 -7.39 -7.50 -12.14
C GLY A 259 -8.62 -8.31 -11.78
N ASN A 260 -8.47 -9.62 -11.88
CA ASN A 260 -9.49 -10.60 -11.52
C ASN A 260 -9.27 -11.07 -10.08
N TYR A 261 -10.36 -11.30 -9.37
CA TYR A 261 -10.34 -11.70 -7.96
C TYR A 261 -11.40 -12.78 -7.69
N THR A 262 -11.12 -13.60 -6.70
CA THR A 262 -12.10 -14.43 -6.02
C THR A 262 -12.40 -13.81 -4.66
N VAL A 263 -13.69 -13.62 -4.38
CA VAL A 263 -14.18 -13.01 -3.15
C VAL A 263 -14.89 -14.08 -2.35
N ALA A 264 -14.45 -14.29 -1.12
CA ALA A 264 -14.98 -15.32 -0.23
C ALA A 264 -15.46 -14.70 1.09
N TYR A 265 -16.64 -15.06 1.51
CA TYR A 265 -17.21 -14.61 2.78
C TYR A 265 -17.13 -15.72 3.82
N THR A 266 -16.69 -15.35 5.02
CA THR A 266 -16.72 -16.21 6.21
C THR A 266 -17.36 -15.50 7.39
N CYS A 267 -17.98 -16.27 8.29
CA CYS A 267 -18.43 -15.84 9.60
C CYS A 267 -17.60 -16.51 10.73
N MET A 268 -16.35 -16.84 10.43
CA MET A 268 -15.41 -17.45 11.37
C MET A 268 -14.06 -16.70 11.40
N ALA A 269 -14.04 -15.46 10.89
CA ALA A 269 -12.82 -14.68 10.78
C ALA A 269 -12.19 -14.30 12.14
N ASP A 270 -12.97 -14.34 13.23
CA ASP A 270 -12.50 -14.18 14.61
C ASP A 270 -11.70 -15.37 15.16
N LEU A 271 -11.74 -16.51 14.45
CA LEU A 271 -10.97 -17.73 14.74
C LEU A 271 -9.69 -17.83 13.90
N ASP A 272 -9.50 -16.93 12.94
CA ASP A 272 -8.36 -16.93 12.01
C ASP A 272 -7.13 -16.28 12.71
N ASP A 273 -6.15 -17.10 13.07
CA ASP A 273 -4.86 -16.65 13.63
C ASP A 273 -3.80 -16.60 12.53
N PRO A 274 -3.27 -15.42 12.16
CA PRO A 274 -2.32 -15.28 11.05
C PRO A 274 -0.96 -15.98 11.26
N GLU A 275 -0.81 -16.79 12.30
CA GLU A 275 0.37 -17.59 12.57
C GLU A 275 0.09 -19.12 12.59
N VAL A 276 -1.16 -19.54 12.35
CA VAL A 276 -1.63 -20.92 12.44
C VAL A 276 -2.48 -21.26 11.22
N ASP A 277 -2.38 -22.47 10.70
CA ASP A 277 -3.28 -23.02 9.69
C ASP A 277 -4.61 -23.42 10.36
N ASP A 278 -5.67 -22.63 10.11
CA ASP A 278 -6.97 -22.72 10.75
C ASP A 278 -8.04 -23.27 9.78
N ALA A 279 -8.97 -24.05 10.28
CA ALA A 279 -10.06 -24.61 9.49
C ALA A 279 -11.21 -23.59 9.33
N ILE A 280 -10.99 -22.52 8.59
CA ILE A 280 -11.99 -21.48 8.31
C ILE A 280 -12.94 -21.97 7.19
N LEU A 281 -14.25 -21.87 7.43
CA LEU A 281 -15.27 -22.21 6.44
C LEU A 281 -15.78 -20.95 5.75
N PHE A 282 -15.71 -20.94 4.42
CA PHE A 282 -16.27 -19.88 3.59
C PHE A 282 -17.71 -20.24 3.18
N GLN A 283 -18.67 -19.38 3.55
CA GLN A 283 -20.10 -19.60 3.33
C GLN A 283 -20.53 -19.22 1.91
N SER A 284 -19.77 -18.35 1.25
CA SER A 284 -20.03 -17.90 -0.12
C SER A 284 -18.71 -17.57 -0.80
N VAL A 285 -18.58 -17.96 -2.07
CA VAL A 285 -17.41 -17.66 -2.91
C VAL A 285 -17.92 -17.20 -4.28
N THR A 286 -17.38 -16.10 -4.79
CA THR A 286 -17.75 -15.54 -6.09
C THR A 286 -16.56 -14.91 -6.78
N ASN A 287 -16.61 -14.76 -8.09
CA ASN A 287 -15.61 -14.04 -8.86
C ASN A 287 -15.99 -12.57 -9.04
N ALA A 288 -14.99 -11.71 -9.04
CA ALA A 288 -15.12 -10.29 -9.28
C ALA A 288 -13.94 -9.76 -10.11
N ALA A 289 -14.11 -8.58 -10.68
CA ALA A 289 -13.03 -7.87 -11.38
C ALA A 289 -12.96 -6.43 -10.89
N VAL A 290 -11.75 -5.91 -10.81
CA VAL A 290 -11.47 -4.51 -10.53
C VAL A 290 -10.94 -3.89 -11.81
N ASP A 291 -11.61 -2.86 -12.27
CA ASP A 291 -11.15 -2.01 -13.36
C ASP A 291 -10.42 -0.80 -12.78
N ALA A 292 -9.27 -0.43 -13.33
CA ALA A 292 -8.58 0.80 -12.97
C ALA A 292 -8.78 1.87 -14.05
N PRO A 293 -8.71 3.17 -13.71
CA PRO A 293 -8.72 3.74 -12.38
C PRO A 293 -10.15 4.09 -11.89
N VAL A 294 -10.45 3.79 -10.66
CA VAL A 294 -11.57 4.42 -9.94
C VAL A 294 -10.97 5.55 -9.11
N GLU A 295 -11.58 6.73 -9.17
CA GLU A 295 -11.15 7.87 -8.35
C GLU A 295 -11.32 7.51 -6.86
N LEU A 296 -10.21 7.21 -6.19
CA LEU A 296 -10.19 6.91 -4.76
C LEU A 296 -10.35 8.23 -4.01
N ALA A 297 -11.48 8.40 -3.34
CA ALA A 297 -11.74 9.60 -2.55
C ALA A 297 -10.88 9.59 -1.28
N GLY A 298 -9.87 10.44 -1.22
CA GLY A 298 -9.20 10.78 0.02
C GLY A 298 -10.18 11.47 0.97
N ALA A 299 -10.39 10.92 2.17
CA ALA A 299 -11.15 11.61 3.18
C ALA A 299 -10.31 12.73 3.78
N ASP A 300 -10.74 13.98 3.53
CA ASP A 300 -10.15 15.16 4.17
C ASP A 300 -10.72 15.27 5.60
N PHE A 301 -10.02 14.73 6.60
CA PHE A 301 -10.41 14.74 8.01
C PHE A 301 -10.12 16.07 8.72
N ASN A 302 -9.92 17.18 7.98
CA ASN A 302 -9.82 18.52 8.53
C ASN A 302 -11.20 19.18 8.64
N ARG A 303 -11.99 18.75 9.63
CA ARG A 303 -13.11 19.53 10.17
C ARG A 303 -13.27 19.29 11.68
#